data_2718c72b29d9feb2b3d4b16adb5ba0ec
#
_entry.id   2718c72b29d9feb2b3d4b16adb5ba0ec
#
_cell.length_a   1.000
_cell.length_b   1.000
_cell.length_c   1.000
_cell.angle_alpha   90.00
_cell.angle_beta   90.00
_cell.angle_gamma   90.00
#
_symmetry.space_group_name_H-M   'P 1'
#
loop_
_entity.id
_entity.type
_entity.pdbx_description
1 polymer ?
#
loop_
_entity_poly.entity_id
_entity_poly.type
_entity_poly.pdbx_seq_one_letter_code
_entity_poly.pdbx_strand_id
1 'polypeptide(L)'
;LLSGNYKTKFNQIISNKLAVLSILFFSLHVLGLLWTDDLKWGLTIVKKMSDFLFLLPILLTITKKEYIKYYISAFILAMTLTEILSYLVWFEVIDPLHKATVGNPTPTMSHISYNPFLTFGIFLIAHEILFNKHLSKLYKYVYVFFMVTMSINMFITGGRAGQVMYFVMLGILIFQYYGRGRKVRATIISLIIISSIFLGAYNSSSIFQHRMNEAVKNISIYNTDRNKNTSVGQRITYTINSLEIIKNN
;
A
#
# COMPACT_ATOMS: atom_id res chain seq x y z
N LEU A 1 18.43 8.00 -18.79
CA LEU A 1 19.19 9.25 -18.90
C LEU A 1 20.05 9.27 -20.16
N LEU A 2 20.73 8.19 -20.55
CA LEU A 2 21.65 8.14 -21.70
C LEU A 2 20.96 8.08 -23.10
N SER A 3 19.63 8.07 -23.16
CA SER A 3 18.88 7.86 -24.43
C SER A 3 18.68 9.11 -25.30
N GLY A 4 19.26 10.26 -24.96
CA GLY A 4 19.13 11.51 -25.73
C GLY A 4 17.71 12.11 -25.73
N ASN A 5 17.43 13.01 -26.67
CA ASN A 5 16.12 13.68 -26.87
C ASN A 5 15.57 14.40 -25.64
N TYR A 6 16.45 15.06 -24.86
CA TYR A 6 16.07 15.70 -23.59
C TYR A 6 15.00 16.78 -23.76
N LYS A 7 15.00 17.54 -24.88
CA LYS A 7 13.99 18.56 -25.16
C LYS A 7 12.59 17.95 -25.29
N THR A 8 12.48 16.83 -25.99
CA THR A 8 11.21 16.11 -26.14
C THR A 8 10.70 15.55 -24.82
N LYS A 9 11.60 14.98 -24.00
CA LYS A 9 11.26 14.47 -22.67
C LYS A 9 10.83 15.59 -21.72
N PHE A 10 11.52 16.71 -21.76
CA PHE A 10 11.15 17.88 -20.96
C PHE A 10 9.76 18.40 -21.35
N ASN A 11 9.48 18.51 -22.64
CA ASN A 11 8.16 18.89 -23.12
C ASN A 11 7.07 17.87 -22.68
N GLN A 12 7.38 16.57 -22.68
CA GLN A 12 6.47 15.54 -22.16
C GLN A 12 6.18 15.70 -20.67
N ILE A 13 7.19 16.05 -19.87
CA ILE A 13 7.00 16.32 -18.43
C ILE A 13 6.08 17.52 -18.23
N ILE A 14 6.34 18.64 -18.91
CA ILE A 14 5.53 19.87 -18.74
C ILE A 14 4.10 19.68 -19.24
N SER A 15 3.90 18.91 -20.31
CA SER A 15 2.55 18.63 -20.83
C SER A 15 1.76 17.63 -19.98
N ASN A 16 2.42 16.89 -19.10
CA ASN A 16 1.79 15.91 -18.22
C ASN A 16 1.40 16.56 -16.87
N LYS A 17 0.10 16.75 -16.67
CA LYS A 17 -0.44 17.38 -15.45
C LYS A 17 0.01 16.71 -14.15
N LEU A 18 0.14 15.37 -14.15
CA LEU A 18 0.60 14.61 -12.98
C LEU A 18 2.08 14.88 -12.68
N ALA A 19 2.92 14.96 -13.72
CA ALA A 19 4.34 15.30 -13.55
C ALA A 19 4.50 16.73 -13.02
N VAL A 20 3.76 17.69 -13.58
CA VAL A 20 3.78 19.08 -13.10
C VAL A 20 3.32 19.16 -11.64
N LEU A 21 2.21 18.50 -11.28
CA LEU A 21 1.72 18.48 -9.90
C LEU A 21 2.75 17.86 -8.93
N SER A 22 3.45 16.81 -9.34
CA SER A 22 4.47 16.20 -8.50
C SER A 22 5.66 17.13 -8.27
N ILE A 23 6.10 17.86 -9.29
CA ILE A 23 7.16 18.86 -9.17
C ILE A 23 6.70 20.02 -8.27
N LEU A 24 5.48 20.52 -8.44
CA LEU A 24 4.91 21.55 -7.57
C LEU A 24 4.82 21.09 -6.12
N PHE A 25 4.41 19.85 -5.89
CA PHE A 25 4.36 19.27 -4.55
C PHE A 25 5.74 19.23 -3.90
N PHE A 26 6.78 18.80 -4.65
CA PHE A 26 8.16 18.88 -4.17
C PHE A 26 8.58 20.32 -3.87
N SER A 27 8.25 21.25 -4.77
CA SER A 27 8.61 22.67 -4.61
C SER A 27 8.00 23.29 -3.35
N LEU A 28 6.77 22.90 -2.97
CA LEU A 28 6.16 23.32 -1.70
C LEU A 28 7.01 22.91 -0.48
N HIS A 29 7.59 21.70 -0.49
CA HIS A 29 8.48 21.27 0.60
C HIS A 29 9.79 22.08 0.64
N VAL A 30 10.32 22.46 -0.51
CA VAL A 30 11.51 23.34 -0.58
C VAL A 30 11.15 24.73 -0.07
N LEU A 31 10.02 25.30 -0.50
CA LEU A 31 9.54 26.59 0.00
C LEU A 31 9.29 26.55 1.51
N GLY A 32 8.79 25.43 2.04
CA GLY A 32 8.59 25.21 3.47
C GLY A 32 9.85 25.37 4.33
N LEU A 33 11.04 25.23 3.73
CA LEU A 33 12.30 25.49 4.46
C LEU A 33 12.47 26.95 4.88
N LEU A 34 11.77 27.89 4.25
CA LEU A 34 11.89 29.33 4.54
C LEU A 34 11.28 29.72 5.90
N TRP A 35 10.38 28.89 6.45
CA TRP A 35 9.69 29.16 7.73
C TRP A 35 9.71 27.96 8.70
N THR A 36 10.60 26.98 8.48
CA THR A 36 10.78 25.88 9.42
C THR A 36 11.69 26.26 10.56
N ASP A 37 11.32 25.90 11.78
CA ASP A 37 12.16 26.09 12.98
C ASP A 37 13.30 25.07 13.05
N ASP A 38 13.15 23.88 12.43
CA ASP A 38 14.16 22.83 12.36
C ASP A 38 14.59 22.58 10.90
N LEU A 39 15.60 23.30 10.47
CA LEU A 39 16.16 23.19 9.11
C LEU A 39 16.70 21.78 8.82
N LYS A 40 17.31 21.10 9.82
CA LYS A 40 17.88 19.76 9.65
C LYS A 40 16.76 18.73 9.37
N TRP A 41 15.67 18.82 10.09
CA TRP A 41 14.49 18.01 9.85
C TRP A 41 13.85 18.35 8.49
N GLY A 42 13.68 19.62 8.19
CA GLY A 42 13.15 20.09 6.91
C GLY A 42 13.93 19.56 5.71
N LEU A 43 15.26 19.63 5.72
CA LEU A 43 16.13 19.06 4.69
C LEU A 43 15.99 17.54 4.58
N THR A 44 15.79 16.84 5.69
CA THR A 44 15.53 15.39 5.69
C THR A 44 14.22 15.08 4.97
N ILE A 45 13.17 15.89 5.17
CA ILE A 45 11.89 15.75 4.47
C ILE A 45 12.05 16.03 2.98
N VAL A 46 12.69 17.15 2.60
CA VAL A 46 12.96 17.48 1.19
C VAL A 46 13.71 16.35 0.48
N LYS A 47 14.73 15.77 1.13
CA LYS A 47 15.44 14.61 0.58
C LYS A 47 14.51 13.41 0.36
N LYS A 48 13.61 13.11 1.29
CA LYS A 48 12.61 12.02 1.13
C LYS A 48 11.62 12.30 0.01
N MET A 49 11.30 13.58 -0.24
CA MET A 49 10.35 14.00 -1.29
C MET A 49 11.00 14.14 -2.66
N SER A 50 12.32 13.94 -2.80
CA SER A 50 13.03 14.09 -4.09
C SER A 50 12.53 13.16 -5.19
N ASP A 51 11.89 12.03 -4.83
CA ASP A 51 11.26 11.12 -5.79
C ASP A 51 10.13 11.79 -6.59
N PHE A 52 9.45 12.77 -6.02
CA PHE A 52 8.43 13.56 -6.72
C PHE A 52 9.02 14.53 -7.74
N LEU A 53 10.28 14.94 -7.57
CA LEU A 53 10.99 15.79 -8.53
C LEU A 53 11.62 14.98 -9.68
N PHE A 54 12.23 13.84 -9.36
CA PHE A 54 13.04 13.10 -10.33
C PHE A 54 12.38 11.79 -10.77
N LEU A 55 12.05 10.89 -9.83
CA LEU A 55 11.62 9.54 -10.16
C LEU A 55 10.27 9.53 -10.86
N LEU A 56 9.27 10.18 -10.29
CA LEU A 56 7.91 10.17 -10.84
C LEU A 56 7.81 10.84 -12.22
N PRO A 57 8.34 12.07 -12.46
CA PRO A 57 8.34 12.65 -13.80
C PRO A 57 9.09 11.81 -14.83
N ILE A 58 10.24 11.23 -14.48
CA ILE A 58 11.00 10.36 -15.40
C ILE A 58 10.20 9.10 -15.73
N LEU A 59 9.62 8.44 -14.74
CA LEU A 59 8.79 7.25 -14.97
C LEU A 59 7.62 7.55 -15.91
N LEU A 60 6.96 8.69 -15.74
CA LEU A 60 5.84 9.10 -16.61
C LEU A 60 6.25 9.33 -18.06
N THR A 61 7.51 9.68 -18.36
CA THR A 61 8.01 9.80 -19.74
C THR A 61 8.41 8.46 -20.37
N ILE A 62 8.79 7.48 -19.55
CA ILE A 62 9.23 6.16 -20.00
C ILE A 62 8.06 5.20 -20.14
N THR A 63 7.04 5.36 -19.27
CA THR A 63 5.89 4.46 -19.24
C THR A 63 5.01 4.66 -20.45
N LYS A 64 4.91 3.62 -21.29
CA LYS A 64 4.03 3.60 -22.46
C LYS A 64 2.81 2.74 -22.18
N LYS A 65 1.63 3.19 -22.65
CA LYS A 65 0.37 2.46 -22.48
C LYS A 65 0.40 1.04 -23.04
N GLU A 66 1.14 0.85 -24.12
CA GLU A 66 1.33 -0.45 -24.79
C GLU A 66 1.96 -1.51 -23.86
N TYR A 67 2.80 -1.08 -22.92
CA TYR A 67 3.52 -1.97 -22.00
C TYR A 67 2.87 -2.11 -20.61
N ILE A 68 1.68 -1.52 -20.38
CA ILE A 68 1.00 -1.58 -19.08
C ILE A 68 0.83 -3.03 -18.59
N LYS A 69 0.46 -3.96 -19.49
CA LYS A 69 0.31 -5.38 -19.15
C LYS A 69 1.62 -5.99 -18.64
N TYR A 70 2.74 -5.64 -19.26
CA TYR A 70 4.06 -6.13 -18.84
C TYR A 70 4.48 -5.54 -17.49
N TYR A 71 4.19 -4.26 -17.23
CA TYR A 71 4.46 -3.64 -15.93
C TYR A 71 3.65 -4.28 -14.82
N ILE A 72 2.36 -4.54 -15.04
CA ILE A 72 1.49 -5.25 -14.11
C ILE A 72 2.00 -6.67 -13.88
N SER A 73 2.32 -7.41 -14.93
CA SER A 73 2.85 -8.78 -14.81
C SER A 73 4.19 -8.81 -14.06
N ALA A 74 5.09 -7.87 -14.33
CA ALA A 74 6.37 -7.76 -13.64
C ALA A 74 6.16 -7.43 -12.15
N PHE A 75 5.22 -6.57 -11.82
CA PHE A 75 4.87 -6.26 -10.43
C PHE A 75 4.30 -7.49 -9.70
N ILE A 76 3.34 -8.18 -10.31
CA ILE A 76 2.76 -9.41 -9.75
C ILE A 76 3.87 -10.46 -9.54
N LEU A 77 4.75 -10.66 -10.53
CA LEU A 77 5.87 -11.59 -10.41
C LEU A 77 6.80 -11.21 -9.25
N ALA A 78 7.17 -9.93 -9.15
CA ALA A 78 8.01 -9.45 -8.05
C ALA A 78 7.37 -9.70 -6.68
N MET A 79 6.05 -9.44 -6.54
CA MET A 79 5.33 -9.69 -5.30
C MET A 79 5.22 -11.18 -4.99
N THR A 80 5.02 -12.05 -6.00
CA THR A 80 5.03 -13.50 -5.85
C THR A 80 6.38 -14.01 -5.36
N LEU A 81 7.48 -13.55 -5.94
CA LEU A 81 8.83 -13.92 -5.49
C LEU A 81 9.10 -13.45 -4.05
N THR A 82 8.68 -12.25 -3.73
CA THR A 82 8.83 -11.68 -2.38
C THR A 82 8.00 -12.46 -1.34
N GLU A 83 6.80 -12.88 -1.72
CA GLU A 83 5.95 -13.74 -0.90
C GLU A 83 6.58 -15.12 -0.65
N ILE A 84 7.13 -15.76 -1.69
CA ILE A 84 7.82 -17.03 -1.56
C ILE A 84 8.98 -16.90 -0.56
N LEU A 85 9.80 -15.84 -0.68
CA LEU A 85 10.85 -15.56 0.30
C LEU A 85 10.30 -15.33 1.71
N SER A 86 9.16 -14.66 1.84
CA SER A 86 8.49 -14.48 3.12
C SER A 86 8.08 -15.81 3.76
N TYR A 87 7.52 -16.73 2.99
CA TYR A 87 7.18 -18.06 3.48
C TYR A 87 8.41 -18.91 3.83
N LEU A 88 9.48 -18.82 3.05
CA LEU A 88 10.74 -19.53 3.37
C LEU A 88 11.32 -19.07 4.72
N VAL A 89 11.24 -17.78 5.03
CA VAL A 89 11.63 -17.24 6.35
C VAL A 89 10.65 -17.70 7.44
N TRP A 90 9.34 -17.68 7.16
CA TRP A 90 8.32 -18.06 8.15
C TRP A 90 8.39 -19.54 8.53
N PHE A 91 8.70 -20.42 7.56
CA PHE A 91 8.93 -21.85 7.79
C PHE A 91 10.35 -22.18 8.24
N GLU A 92 11.19 -21.18 8.51
CA GLU A 92 12.58 -21.34 8.94
C GLU A 92 13.45 -22.16 7.96
N VAL A 93 13.10 -22.14 6.67
CA VAL A 93 13.88 -22.80 5.60
C VAL A 93 15.13 -21.99 5.26
N ILE A 94 15.05 -20.66 5.40
CA ILE A 94 16.16 -19.73 5.22
C ILE A 94 16.24 -18.79 6.42
N ASP A 95 17.46 -18.34 6.74
CA ASP A 95 17.67 -17.34 7.78
C ASP A 95 16.95 -16.01 7.44
N PRO A 96 16.47 -15.27 8.47
CA PRO A 96 15.85 -13.99 8.27
C PRO A 96 16.76 -13.00 7.56
N LEU A 97 16.31 -12.45 6.43
CA LEU A 97 17.03 -11.45 5.65
C LEU A 97 16.74 -10.04 6.18
N HIS A 98 17.75 -9.18 6.25
CA HIS A 98 17.63 -7.79 6.71
C HIS A 98 17.03 -7.69 8.12
N LYS A 99 15.85 -7.04 8.20
CA LYS A 99 15.10 -6.81 9.43
C LYS A 99 13.93 -7.80 9.61
N ALA A 100 13.83 -8.80 8.75
CA ALA A 100 12.84 -9.85 8.91
C ALA A 100 13.08 -10.63 10.21
N THR A 101 12.02 -11.21 10.73
CA THR A 101 12.03 -12.18 11.81
C THR A 101 11.01 -13.26 11.49
N VAL A 102 11.10 -14.44 12.12
CA VAL A 102 10.08 -15.50 11.94
C VAL A 102 8.68 -14.97 12.28
N GLY A 103 8.55 -14.16 13.32
CA GLY A 103 7.29 -13.54 13.71
C GLY A 103 6.84 -12.35 12.84
N ASN A 104 7.69 -11.89 11.90
CA ASN A 104 7.37 -10.83 10.93
C ASN A 104 8.23 -11.02 9.67
N PRO A 105 7.90 -12.02 8.83
CA PRO A 105 8.73 -12.48 7.72
C PRO A 105 8.61 -11.55 6.50
N THR A 106 9.20 -10.36 6.57
CA THR A 106 9.22 -9.38 5.47
C THR A 106 10.65 -9.17 4.97
N PRO A 107 11.19 -10.07 4.12
CA PRO A 107 12.62 -10.17 3.84
C PRO A 107 13.20 -9.01 3.02
N THR A 108 12.41 -8.37 2.17
CA THR A 108 12.90 -7.37 1.21
C THR A 108 12.66 -5.92 1.64
N MET A 109 11.67 -5.69 2.50
CA MET A 109 11.28 -4.35 2.94
C MET A 109 10.56 -4.40 4.30
N SER A 110 10.34 -3.26 4.94
CA SER A 110 9.57 -3.22 6.19
C SER A 110 8.11 -3.67 5.97
N HIS A 111 7.49 -4.26 6.98
CA HIS A 111 6.07 -4.66 6.93
C HIS A 111 5.12 -3.48 6.63
N ILE A 112 5.54 -2.25 6.95
CA ILE A 112 4.77 -1.03 6.65
C ILE A 112 4.66 -0.81 5.13
N SER A 113 5.72 -1.12 4.38
CA SER A 113 5.74 -1.01 2.91
C SER A 113 5.30 -2.31 2.24
N TYR A 114 5.70 -3.45 2.78
CA TYR A 114 5.42 -4.78 2.20
C TYR A 114 3.92 -5.05 2.07
N ASN A 115 3.15 -4.87 3.15
CA ASN A 115 1.74 -5.21 3.15
C ASN A 115 0.89 -4.37 2.17
N PRO A 116 1.10 -3.04 2.01
CA PRO A 116 0.43 -2.28 0.94
C PRO A 116 0.75 -2.77 -0.47
N PHE A 117 2.02 -3.11 -0.76
CA PHE A 117 2.38 -3.66 -2.07
C PHE A 117 1.77 -5.05 -2.29
N LEU A 118 1.78 -5.90 -1.27
CA LEU A 118 1.15 -7.22 -1.32
C LEU A 118 -0.36 -7.10 -1.58
N THR A 119 -1.04 -6.19 -0.87
CA THR A 119 -2.46 -5.87 -1.08
C THR A 119 -2.73 -5.44 -2.52
N PHE A 120 -1.89 -4.57 -3.07
CA PHE A 120 -2.04 -4.12 -4.45
C PHE A 120 -1.82 -5.27 -5.45
N GLY A 121 -0.88 -6.17 -5.18
CA GLY A 121 -0.69 -7.41 -5.95
C GLY A 121 -1.92 -8.31 -5.94
N ILE A 122 -2.49 -8.55 -4.76
CA ILE A 122 -3.75 -9.31 -4.58
C ILE A 122 -4.88 -8.68 -5.39
N PHE A 123 -5.04 -7.34 -5.30
CA PHE A 123 -6.06 -6.61 -6.05
C PHE A 123 -5.89 -6.76 -7.56
N LEU A 124 -4.68 -6.64 -8.09
CA LEU A 124 -4.39 -6.79 -9.51
C LEU A 124 -4.69 -8.22 -10.00
N ILE A 125 -4.28 -9.24 -9.24
CA ILE A 125 -4.58 -10.65 -9.55
C ILE A 125 -6.09 -10.89 -9.54
N ALA A 126 -6.79 -10.43 -8.50
CA ALA A 126 -8.23 -10.58 -8.39
C ALA A 126 -8.98 -9.84 -9.51
N HIS A 127 -8.50 -8.65 -9.89
CA HIS A 127 -9.03 -7.90 -11.03
C HIS A 127 -8.87 -8.68 -12.34
N GLU A 128 -7.68 -9.26 -12.60
CA GLU A 128 -7.45 -10.10 -13.77
C GLU A 128 -8.37 -11.33 -13.79
N ILE A 129 -8.56 -12.01 -12.66
CA ILE A 129 -9.46 -13.17 -12.57
C ILE A 129 -10.91 -12.80 -12.90
N LEU A 130 -11.39 -11.64 -12.42
CA LEU A 130 -12.78 -11.23 -12.54
C LEU A 130 -13.13 -10.58 -13.87
N PHE A 131 -12.20 -9.82 -14.45
CA PHE A 131 -12.49 -8.97 -15.61
C PHE A 131 -11.84 -9.44 -16.92
N ASN A 132 -10.76 -10.23 -16.85
CA ASN A 132 -10.10 -10.75 -18.05
C ASN A 132 -10.78 -12.06 -18.51
N LYS A 133 -11.69 -11.95 -19.48
CA LYS A 133 -12.43 -13.09 -20.05
C LYS A 133 -11.54 -14.05 -20.87
N HIS A 134 -10.37 -13.58 -21.30
CA HIS A 134 -9.44 -14.36 -22.12
C HIS A 134 -8.37 -15.10 -21.29
N LEU A 135 -8.46 -15.01 -19.97
CA LEU A 135 -7.52 -15.70 -19.08
C LEU A 135 -7.71 -17.23 -19.21
N SER A 136 -6.64 -17.94 -19.56
CA SER A 136 -6.69 -19.41 -19.66
C SER A 136 -6.98 -20.05 -18.29
N LYS A 137 -7.57 -21.24 -18.29
CA LYS A 137 -7.90 -21.96 -17.06
C LYS A 137 -6.69 -22.17 -16.15
N LEU A 138 -5.52 -22.53 -16.75
CA LEU A 138 -4.28 -22.73 -15.99
C LEU A 138 -3.85 -21.45 -15.26
N TYR A 139 -3.76 -20.32 -15.98
CA TYR A 139 -3.42 -19.03 -15.35
C TYR A 139 -4.43 -18.61 -14.28
N LYS A 140 -5.70 -18.92 -14.47
CA LYS A 140 -6.74 -18.64 -13.47
C LYS A 140 -6.48 -19.42 -12.17
N TYR A 141 -6.15 -20.72 -12.24
CA TYR A 141 -5.79 -21.51 -11.06
C TYR A 141 -4.53 -21.01 -10.37
N VAL A 142 -3.49 -20.69 -11.14
CA VAL A 142 -2.24 -20.12 -10.61
C VAL A 142 -2.51 -18.78 -9.90
N TYR A 143 -3.30 -17.91 -10.50
CA TYR A 143 -3.66 -16.63 -9.91
C TYR A 143 -4.51 -16.78 -8.64
N VAL A 144 -5.48 -17.70 -8.63
CA VAL A 144 -6.26 -18.00 -7.42
C VAL A 144 -5.35 -18.52 -6.31
N PHE A 145 -4.41 -19.42 -6.62
CA PHE A 145 -3.44 -19.93 -5.66
C PHE A 145 -2.63 -18.78 -5.04
N PHE A 146 -1.98 -17.93 -5.84
CA PHE A 146 -1.19 -16.83 -5.32
C PHE A 146 -2.04 -15.74 -4.63
N MET A 147 -3.26 -15.48 -5.08
CA MET A 147 -4.17 -14.58 -4.39
C MET A 147 -4.48 -15.08 -2.96
N VAL A 148 -4.70 -16.37 -2.80
CA VAL A 148 -4.99 -16.98 -1.48
C VAL A 148 -3.73 -16.96 -0.61
N THR A 149 -2.59 -17.39 -1.13
CA THR A 149 -1.34 -17.44 -0.36
C THR A 149 -0.87 -16.04 0.03
N MET A 150 -0.93 -15.05 -0.87
CA MET A 150 -0.66 -13.64 -0.55
C MET A 150 -1.61 -13.10 0.53
N SER A 151 -2.89 -13.48 0.50
CA SER A 151 -3.85 -13.08 1.52
C SER A 151 -3.51 -13.67 2.88
N ILE A 152 -3.10 -14.93 2.95
CA ILE A 152 -2.61 -15.56 4.19
C ILE A 152 -1.35 -14.84 4.67
N ASN A 153 -0.39 -14.58 3.77
CA ASN A 153 0.85 -13.89 4.09
C ASN A 153 0.62 -12.49 4.67
N MET A 154 -0.40 -11.78 4.17
CA MET A 154 -0.85 -10.50 4.72
C MET A 154 -1.17 -10.57 6.23
N PHE A 155 -1.74 -11.67 6.69
CA PHE A 155 -2.18 -11.81 8.08
C PHE A 155 -1.12 -12.44 9.00
N ILE A 156 -0.07 -13.06 8.45
CA ILE A 156 1.10 -13.51 9.21
C ILE A 156 2.16 -12.41 9.37
N THR A 157 2.01 -11.28 8.69
CA THR A 157 2.88 -10.11 8.80
C THR A 157 2.19 -8.97 9.56
N GLY A 158 2.97 -8.20 10.33
CA GLY A 158 2.46 -7.22 11.29
C GLY A 158 1.99 -5.86 10.73
N GLY A 159 1.75 -5.73 9.43
CA GLY A 159 1.51 -4.45 8.76
C GLY A 159 0.05 -3.97 8.76
N ARG A 160 -0.43 -3.37 9.87
CA ARG A 160 -1.81 -2.87 10.02
C ARG A 160 -2.32 -2.00 8.84
N ALA A 161 -1.48 -1.11 8.32
CA ALA A 161 -1.87 -0.22 7.21
C ALA A 161 -2.24 -1.00 5.95
N GLY A 162 -1.46 -2.03 5.59
CA GLY A 162 -1.76 -2.90 4.46
C GLY A 162 -3.00 -3.76 4.70
N GLN A 163 -3.22 -4.22 5.93
CA GLN A 163 -4.43 -4.99 6.29
C GLN A 163 -5.71 -4.15 6.13
N VAL A 164 -5.69 -2.89 6.56
CA VAL A 164 -6.81 -1.95 6.31
C VAL A 164 -7.00 -1.72 4.81
N MET A 165 -5.90 -1.46 4.09
CA MET A 165 -5.91 -1.27 2.63
C MET A 165 -6.48 -2.52 1.91
N TYR A 166 -6.18 -3.73 2.40
CA TYR A 166 -6.71 -4.98 1.86
C TYR A 166 -8.25 -5.02 1.88
N PHE A 167 -8.87 -4.70 3.01
CA PHE A 167 -10.31 -4.66 3.13
C PHE A 167 -10.95 -3.56 2.26
N VAL A 168 -10.31 -2.38 2.18
CA VAL A 168 -10.77 -1.29 1.31
C VAL A 168 -10.69 -1.70 -0.17
N MET A 169 -9.56 -2.25 -0.62
CA MET A 169 -9.38 -2.71 -2.00
C MET A 169 -10.33 -3.84 -2.37
N LEU A 170 -10.58 -4.77 -1.44
CA LEU A 170 -11.58 -5.84 -1.64
C LEU A 170 -12.98 -5.26 -1.81
N GLY A 171 -13.36 -4.28 -0.99
CA GLY A 171 -14.61 -3.55 -1.13
C GLY A 171 -14.72 -2.88 -2.51
N ILE A 172 -13.68 -2.14 -2.92
CA ILE A 172 -13.64 -1.50 -4.24
C ILE A 172 -13.83 -2.54 -5.36
N LEU A 173 -13.15 -3.68 -5.29
CA LEU A 173 -13.24 -4.74 -6.29
C LEU A 173 -14.67 -5.31 -6.40
N ILE A 174 -15.33 -5.56 -5.25
CA ILE A 174 -16.71 -6.05 -5.20
C ILE A 174 -17.65 -4.99 -5.80
N PHE A 175 -17.46 -3.71 -5.47
CA PHE A 175 -18.26 -2.63 -6.07
C PHE A 175 -18.01 -2.48 -7.56
N GLN A 176 -16.79 -2.65 -8.07
CA GLN A 176 -16.49 -2.65 -9.50
C GLN A 176 -17.21 -3.81 -10.22
N TYR A 177 -17.28 -4.98 -9.60
CA TYR A 177 -17.87 -6.16 -10.20
C TYR A 177 -19.41 -6.13 -10.18
N TYR A 178 -20.02 -5.73 -9.08
CA TYR A 178 -21.48 -5.73 -8.89
C TYR A 178 -22.14 -4.36 -9.03
N GLY A 179 -21.38 -3.27 -8.99
CA GLY A 179 -21.86 -1.94 -8.66
C GLY A 179 -22.71 -1.22 -9.72
N ARG A 180 -22.69 -1.62 -10.99
CA ARG A 180 -23.53 -0.98 -12.02
C ARG A 180 -25.00 -1.39 -11.82
N GLY A 181 -25.75 -0.52 -11.11
CA GLY A 181 -27.20 -0.71 -10.85
C GLY A 181 -27.55 -1.61 -9.67
N ARG A 182 -26.58 -2.20 -8.95
CA ARG A 182 -26.82 -3.16 -7.86
C ARG A 182 -26.05 -2.80 -6.58
N LYS A 183 -26.04 -1.52 -6.21
CA LYS A 183 -25.25 -1.01 -5.06
C LYS A 183 -25.58 -1.72 -3.74
N VAL A 184 -26.86 -1.97 -3.46
CA VAL A 184 -27.28 -2.67 -2.24
C VAL A 184 -26.71 -4.08 -2.18
N ARG A 185 -26.77 -4.82 -3.29
CA ARG A 185 -26.17 -6.17 -3.39
C ARG A 185 -24.67 -6.13 -3.18
N ALA A 186 -23.95 -5.17 -3.81
CA ALA A 186 -22.52 -4.99 -3.61
C ALA A 186 -22.19 -4.72 -2.15
N THR A 187 -22.95 -3.88 -1.46
CA THR A 187 -22.78 -3.59 -0.03
C THR A 187 -22.96 -4.83 0.82
N ILE A 188 -24.04 -5.58 0.63
CA ILE A 188 -24.31 -6.80 1.41
C ILE A 188 -23.19 -7.83 1.19
N ILE A 189 -22.80 -8.09 -0.07
CA ILE A 189 -21.72 -9.03 -0.39
C ILE A 189 -20.39 -8.56 0.22
N SER A 190 -20.06 -7.26 0.14
CA SER A 190 -18.87 -6.71 0.76
C SER A 190 -18.86 -6.91 2.27
N LEU A 191 -19.97 -6.64 2.95
CA LEU A 191 -20.08 -6.84 4.39
C LEU A 191 -19.87 -8.32 4.76
N ILE A 192 -20.53 -9.24 4.05
CA ILE A 192 -20.39 -10.67 4.32
C ILE A 192 -18.94 -11.13 4.11
N ILE A 193 -18.34 -10.82 2.95
CA ILE A 193 -16.98 -11.30 2.62
C ILE A 193 -15.94 -10.67 3.55
N ILE A 194 -16.00 -9.35 3.77
CA ILE A 194 -15.05 -8.64 4.62
C ILE A 194 -15.14 -9.14 6.06
N SER A 195 -16.36 -9.29 6.62
CA SER A 195 -16.55 -9.80 7.96
C SER A 195 -16.07 -11.24 8.10
N SER A 196 -16.34 -12.10 7.10
CA SER A 196 -15.90 -13.50 7.11
C SER A 196 -14.37 -13.61 7.11
N ILE A 197 -13.71 -12.85 6.24
CA ILE A 197 -12.22 -12.82 6.19
C ILE A 197 -11.65 -12.24 7.49
N PHE A 198 -12.24 -11.17 8.01
CA PHE A 198 -11.78 -10.55 9.25
C PHE A 198 -11.88 -11.53 10.43
N LEU A 199 -13.03 -12.17 10.60
CA LEU A 199 -13.25 -13.15 11.66
C LEU A 199 -12.34 -14.37 11.50
N GLY A 200 -12.20 -14.88 10.27
CA GLY A 200 -11.27 -15.96 9.97
C GLY A 200 -9.83 -15.61 10.33
N ALA A 201 -9.34 -14.44 9.89
CA ALA A 201 -8.00 -13.96 10.20
C ALA A 201 -7.80 -13.70 11.70
N TYR A 202 -8.79 -13.14 12.39
CA TYR A 202 -8.74 -12.87 13.82
C TYR A 202 -8.63 -14.15 14.65
N ASN A 203 -9.32 -15.21 14.26
CA ASN A 203 -9.28 -16.49 14.97
C ASN A 203 -8.07 -17.37 14.60
N SER A 204 -7.50 -17.20 13.40
CA SER A 204 -6.44 -18.07 12.90
C SER A 204 -5.03 -17.47 13.02
N SER A 205 -4.91 -16.13 13.09
CA SER A 205 -3.61 -15.45 13.17
C SER A 205 -3.42 -14.76 14.51
N SER A 206 -2.54 -15.31 15.35
CA SER A 206 -2.16 -14.70 16.63
C SER A 206 -1.55 -13.30 16.46
N ILE A 207 -0.80 -13.08 15.38
CA ILE A 207 -0.19 -11.80 15.04
C ILE A 207 -1.28 -10.77 14.72
N PHE A 208 -2.25 -11.14 13.86
CA PHE A 208 -3.36 -10.25 13.51
C PHE A 208 -4.23 -9.94 14.73
N GLN A 209 -4.59 -10.96 15.51
CA GLN A 209 -5.36 -10.81 16.76
C GLN A 209 -4.65 -9.86 17.73
N HIS A 210 -3.35 -10.08 17.99
CA HIS A 210 -2.57 -9.22 18.88
C HIS A 210 -2.55 -7.77 18.38
N ARG A 211 -2.35 -7.54 17.06
CA ARG A 211 -2.33 -6.21 16.45
C ARG A 211 -3.67 -5.49 16.52
N MET A 212 -4.79 -6.21 16.41
CA MET A 212 -6.12 -5.63 16.59
C MET A 212 -6.40 -5.27 18.05
N ASN A 213 -6.10 -6.17 18.97
CA ASN A 213 -6.27 -5.92 20.40
C ASN A 213 -5.38 -4.75 20.88
N GLU A 214 -4.14 -4.68 20.39
CA GLU A 214 -3.23 -3.55 20.64
C GLU A 214 -3.81 -2.22 20.11
N ALA A 215 -4.43 -2.22 18.94
CA ALA A 215 -5.06 -1.02 18.40
C ALA A 215 -6.24 -0.55 19.26
N VAL A 216 -7.11 -1.47 19.67
CA VAL A 216 -8.25 -1.16 20.58
C VAL A 216 -7.74 -0.65 21.93
N LYS A 217 -6.74 -1.30 22.51
CA LYS A 217 -6.11 -0.85 23.77
C LYS A 217 -5.53 0.55 23.64
N ASN A 218 -4.83 0.85 22.54
CA ASN A 218 -4.25 2.17 22.30
C ASN A 218 -5.31 3.28 22.17
N ILE A 219 -6.47 2.97 21.56
CA ILE A 219 -7.62 3.89 21.49
C ILE A 219 -8.19 4.11 22.91
N SER A 220 -8.36 3.06 23.70
CA SER A 220 -8.84 3.17 25.08
C SER A 220 -7.90 4.03 25.93
N ILE A 221 -6.59 3.77 25.89
CA ILE A 221 -5.58 4.56 26.61
C ILE A 221 -5.58 6.03 26.16
N TYR A 222 -5.77 6.30 24.86
CA TYR A 222 -5.87 7.68 24.37
C TYR A 222 -7.08 8.41 24.95
N ASN A 223 -8.21 7.72 25.07
CA ASN A 223 -9.45 8.30 25.59
C ASN A 223 -9.42 8.51 27.11
N THR A 224 -8.84 7.56 27.87
CA THR A 224 -8.79 7.63 29.35
C THR A 224 -7.65 8.49 29.85
N ASP A 225 -6.43 8.19 29.41
CA ASP A 225 -5.20 8.77 29.98
C ASP A 225 -4.63 9.90 29.10
N ARG A 226 -5.26 10.20 27.95
CA ARG A 226 -4.77 11.12 26.90
C ARG A 226 -3.31 10.86 26.49
N ASN A 227 -2.86 9.61 26.62
CA ASN A 227 -1.51 9.24 26.25
C ASN A 227 -1.34 9.26 24.73
N LYS A 228 -0.68 10.30 24.25
CA LYS A 228 -0.44 10.55 22.82
C LYS A 228 0.75 9.74 22.26
N ASN A 229 1.54 9.08 23.11
CA ASN A 229 2.81 8.45 22.71
C ASN A 229 2.64 7.05 22.08
N THR A 230 1.42 6.55 21.93
CA THR A 230 1.16 5.31 21.22
C THR A 230 1.08 5.55 19.70
N SER A 231 1.35 4.51 18.90
CA SER A 231 1.27 4.59 17.42
C SER A 231 -0.12 5.05 16.91
N VAL A 232 -1.20 4.70 17.61
CA VAL A 232 -2.57 5.15 17.29
C VAL A 232 -2.81 6.55 17.84
N GLY A 233 -2.39 6.82 19.09
CA GLY A 233 -2.53 8.12 19.73
C GLY A 233 -1.86 9.25 18.97
N GLN A 234 -0.65 9.05 18.45
CA GLN A 234 0.04 10.02 17.59
C GLN A 234 -0.77 10.34 16.33
N ARG A 235 -1.33 9.32 15.65
CA ARG A 235 -2.14 9.53 14.44
C ARG A 235 -3.41 10.30 14.72
N ILE A 236 -4.10 9.98 15.81
CA ILE A 236 -5.30 10.73 16.25
C ILE A 236 -4.92 12.18 16.53
N THR A 237 -3.84 12.42 17.28
CA THR A 237 -3.35 13.76 17.62
C THR A 237 -3.01 14.56 16.37
N TYR A 238 -2.26 13.97 15.42
CA TYR A 238 -1.93 14.65 14.15
C TYR A 238 -3.18 14.98 13.32
N THR A 239 -4.16 14.07 13.28
CA THR A 239 -5.42 14.33 12.57
C THR A 239 -6.19 15.47 13.20
N ILE A 240 -6.34 15.49 14.53
CA ILE A 240 -7.04 16.56 15.25
C ILE A 240 -6.34 17.90 15.04
N ASN A 241 -5.02 17.96 15.26
CA ASN A 241 -4.24 19.18 15.08
C ASN A 241 -4.33 19.70 13.64
N SER A 242 -4.27 18.80 12.63
CA SER A 242 -4.43 19.19 11.22
C SER A 242 -5.80 19.79 10.93
N LEU A 243 -6.86 19.20 11.49
CA LEU A 243 -8.24 19.72 11.33
C LEU A 243 -8.42 21.06 12.05
N GLU A 244 -7.82 21.24 13.21
CA GLU A 244 -7.83 22.52 13.93
C GLU A 244 -7.09 23.62 13.14
N ILE A 245 -5.94 23.30 12.56
CA ILE A 245 -5.20 24.25 11.72
C ILE A 245 -6.05 24.65 10.50
N ILE A 246 -6.66 23.69 9.79
CA ILE A 246 -7.51 23.96 8.63
C ILE A 246 -8.74 24.80 9.01
N LYS A 247 -9.32 24.57 10.19
CA LYS A 247 -10.50 25.29 10.65
C LYS A 247 -10.19 26.75 11.05
N ASN A 248 -8.99 27.00 11.54
CA ASN A 248 -8.59 28.29 12.10
C ASN A 248 -7.85 29.19 11.09
N ASN A 249 -7.59 28.69 9.87
CA ASN A 249 -7.03 29.41 8.73
C ASN A 249 -7.94 29.28 7.50
#